data_4c3e3a2ef930fec100264ce9cd91ac63
#
_entry.id   4c3e3a2ef930fec100264ce9cd91ac63
#
_cell.length_a   1.000
_cell.length_b   1.000
_cell.length_c   1.000
_cell.angle_alpha   90.00
_cell.angle_beta   90.00
_cell.angle_gamma   90.00
#
_symmetry.space_group_name_H-M   'P 1'
#
loop_
_entity.id
_entity.type
_entity.pdbx_description
1 polymer ?
#
loop_
_entity_poly.entity_id
_entity_poly.type
_entity_poly.pdbx_seq_one_letter_code
_entity_poly.pdbx_strand_id
1 'polypeptide(L)'
;IQRLVNDKLTEMYSWFKKPQSVSPKASLNLLYKVVVTEVKQSYPNFSPDTSFEEENDIELIGGAYHVLYDALYVIVFNAAQHGKESGEIFRSFTIDRDESSAFVRVKFDSEICDTSNEDSIVDLLTVSLDDDDIDQAQTVENLSGIKKLYHLDKYDENFEIINIECVKRKVCIEMIYRLGHL
;
A
#
# COMPACT_ATOMS: atom_id res chain seq x y z
N ILE A 1 -30.19 -22.29 -24.26
CA ILE A 1 -29.13 -21.27 -24.28
C ILE A 1 -29.25 -20.36 -23.03
N GLN A 2 -30.43 -19.82 -22.74
CA GLN A 2 -30.64 -18.87 -21.61
C GLN A 2 -30.35 -19.52 -20.23
N ARG A 3 -30.67 -20.81 -20.04
CA ARG A 3 -30.40 -21.56 -18.81
C ARG A 3 -28.88 -21.72 -18.59
N LEU A 4 -28.13 -22.04 -19.64
CA LEU A 4 -26.67 -22.22 -19.60
C LEU A 4 -25.92 -20.89 -19.29
N VAL A 5 -26.46 -19.77 -19.78
CA VAL A 5 -25.90 -18.42 -19.47
C VAL A 5 -26.17 -18.07 -18.00
N ASN A 6 -27.39 -18.33 -17.49
CA ASN A 6 -27.71 -18.08 -16.09
C ASN A 6 -26.89 -18.97 -15.14
N ASP A 7 -26.68 -20.25 -15.49
CA ASP A 7 -25.84 -21.14 -14.69
C ASP A 7 -24.40 -20.65 -14.63
N LYS A 8 -23.83 -20.18 -15.76
CA LYS A 8 -22.49 -19.60 -15.83
C LYS A 8 -22.38 -18.28 -15.07
N LEU A 9 -23.38 -17.42 -15.17
CA LEU A 9 -23.41 -16.18 -14.39
C LEU A 9 -23.50 -16.47 -12.89
N THR A 10 -24.29 -17.44 -12.47
CA THR A 10 -24.39 -17.87 -11.06
C THR A 10 -23.07 -18.45 -10.56
N GLU A 11 -22.37 -19.24 -11.38
CA GLU A 11 -21.05 -19.75 -11.09
C GLU A 11 -20.03 -18.61 -10.93
N MET A 12 -20.00 -17.65 -11.86
CA MET A 12 -19.17 -16.44 -11.77
C MET A 12 -19.51 -15.62 -10.52
N TYR A 13 -20.78 -15.39 -10.21
CA TYR A 13 -21.18 -14.70 -8.97
C TYR A 13 -20.71 -15.42 -7.71
N SER A 14 -20.62 -16.76 -7.74
CA SER A 14 -20.13 -17.52 -6.60
C SER A 14 -18.62 -17.28 -6.33
N TRP A 15 -17.85 -16.98 -7.37
CA TRP A 15 -16.43 -16.63 -7.24
C TRP A 15 -16.22 -15.27 -6.58
N PHE A 16 -17.18 -14.35 -6.76
CA PHE A 16 -17.14 -13.01 -6.13
C PHE A 16 -17.82 -12.96 -4.76
N LYS A 17 -18.48 -14.03 -4.33
CA LYS A 17 -18.92 -14.13 -2.94
C LYS A 17 -17.67 -14.35 -2.08
N LYS A 18 -17.27 -13.32 -1.32
CA LYS A 18 -16.26 -13.50 -0.27
C LYS A 18 -16.64 -14.72 0.54
N PRO A 19 -15.77 -15.74 0.69
CA PRO A 19 -16.04 -16.82 1.61
C PRO A 19 -16.22 -16.22 3.00
N GLN A 20 -17.41 -16.34 3.57
CA GLN A 20 -17.73 -15.78 4.89
C GLN A 20 -16.98 -16.47 6.05
N SER A 21 -16.14 -17.47 5.77
CA SER A 21 -15.60 -18.35 6.81
C SER A 21 -14.10 -18.27 7.04
N VAL A 22 -13.32 -17.61 6.18
CA VAL A 22 -11.87 -17.47 6.41
C VAL A 22 -11.41 -16.09 5.93
N SER A 23 -11.28 -15.16 6.85
CA SER A 23 -10.53 -13.94 6.58
C SER A 23 -9.09 -14.33 6.25
N PRO A 24 -8.50 -13.83 5.16
CA PRO A 24 -7.09 -14.08 4.90
C PRO A 24 -6.29 -13.55 6.09
N LYS A 25 -5.37 -14.38 6.56
CA LYS A 25 -4.40 -14.03 7.57
C LYS A 25 -3.05 -13.97 6.91
N ALA A 26 -2.34 -12.87 7.09
CA ALA A 26 -0.97 -12.75 6.65
C ALA A 26 -0.21 -11.85 7.60
N SER A 27 1.06 -12.11 7.75
CA SER A 27 1.92 -11.20 8.45
C SER A 27 2.26 -9.98 7.58
N LEU A 28 2.42 -8.82 8.20
CA LEU A 28 2.71 -7.58 7.49
C LEU A 28 4.07 -7.64 6.77
N ASN A 29 5.08 -8.26 7.39
CA ASN A 29 6.37 -8.44 6.74
C ASN A 29 6.30 -9.43 5.56
N LEU A 30 5.52 -10.51 5.69
CA LEU A 30 5.28 -11.43 4.59
C LEU A 30 4.56 -10.71 3.44
N LEU A 31 3.56 -9.87 3.75
CA LEU A 31 2.85 -9.05 2.78
C LEU A 31 3.80 -8.12 2.02
N TYR A 32 4.68 -7.41 2.74
CA TYR A 32 5.72 -6.59 2.13
C TYR A 32 6.64 -7.41 1.21
N LYS A 33 7.08 -8.59 1.63
CA LYS A 33 7.91 -9.49 0.82
C LYS A 33 7.21 -9.94 -0.48
N VAL A 34 5.91 -10.23 -0.41
CA VAL A 34 5.09 -10.56 -1.59
C VAL A 34 5.05 -9.38 -2.55
N VAL A 35 4.74 -8.17 -2.06
CA VAL A 35 4.70 -6.95 -2.86
C VAL A 35 6.06 -6.67 -3.54
N VAL A 36 7.17 -6.77 -2.80
CA VAL A 36 8.52 -6.61 -3.39
C VAL A 36 8.76 -7.64 -4.49
N THR A 37 8.36 -8.90 -4.27
CA THR A 37 8.54 -9.97 -5.25
C THR A 37 7.75 -9.70 -6.54
N GLU A 38 6.56 -9.15 -6.42
CA GLU A 38 5.70 -8.78 -7.54
C GLU A 38 6.29 -7.60 -8.32
N VAL A 39 6.68 -6.54 -7.62
CA VAL A 39 7.30 -5.35 -8.23
C VAL A 39 8.62 -5.69 -8.96
N LYS A 40 9.41 -6.63 -8.44
CA LYS A 40 10.63 -7.14 -9.09
C LYS A 40 10.38 -7.76 -10.47
N GLN A 41 9.17 -8.21 -10.78
CA GLN A 41 8.86 -8.72 -12.12
C GLN A 41 8.97 -7.62 -13.18
N SER A 42 8.60 -6.38 -12.82
CA SER A 42 8.71 -5.20 -13.70
C SER A 42 10.04 -4.46 -13.53
N TYR A 43 10.65 -4.53 -12.37
CA TYR A 43 11.91 -3.86 -12.01
C TYR A 43 12.94 -4.87 -11.46
N PRO A 44 13.59 -5.68 -12.31
CA PRO A 44 14.46 -6.79 -11.86
C PRO A 44 15.66 -6.38 -10.99
N ASN A 45 16.17 -5.17 -11.18
CA ASN A 45 17.31 -4.62 -10.42
C ASN A 45 16.92 -4.09 -9.04
N PHE A 46 15.62 -3.83 -8.82
CA PHE A 46 15.10 -3.37 -7.54
C PHE A 46 15.13 -4.51 -6.52
N SER A 47 15.93 -4.37 -5.45
CA SER A 47 16.17 -5.44 -4.49
C SER A 47 16.31 -4.91 -3.05
N PRO A 48 15.25 -4.33 -2.49
CA PRO A 48 15.26 -3.89 -1.10
C PRO A 48 15.35 -5.09 -0.14
N ASP A 49 15.84 -4.84 1.07
CA ASP A 49 15.87 -5.85 2.12
C ASP A 49 14.45 -6.27 2.52
N THR A 50 14.20 -7.57 2.52
CA THR A 50 12.93 -8.19 2.92
C THR A 50 13.11 -9.14 4.12
N SER A 51 14.26 -9.11 4.79
CA SER A 51 14.49 -9.89 6.00
C SER A 51 13.64 -9.36 7.16
N PHE A 52 13.14 -10.25 8.00
CA PHE A 52 12.42 -9.92 9.23
C PHE A 52 12.50 -11.06 10.25
N GLU A 53 12.29 -10.72 11.51
CA GLU A 53 12.17 -11.67 12.61
C GLU A 53 10.70 -12.06 12.80
N GLU A 54 10.37 -13.35 12.67
CA GLU A 54 8.98 -13.84 12.75
C GLU A 54 8.32 -13.55 14.11
N GLU A 55 9.13 -13.51 15.19
CA GLU A 55 8.63 -13.25 16.55
C GLU A 55 8.05 -11.83 16.72
N ASN A 56 8.49 -10.88 15.91
CA ASN A 56 8.08 -9.47 15.96
C ASN A 56 7.10 -9.11 14.83
N ASP A 57 6.56 -10.08 14.10
CA ASP A 57 5.71 -9.81 12.97
C ASP A 57 4.26 -9.53 13.38
N ILE A 58 3.60 -8.68 12.60
CA ILE A 58 2.24 -8.22 12.83
C ILE A 58 1.28 -9.04 11.98
N GLU A 59 0.41 -9.83 12.62
CA GLU A 59 -0.63 -10.58 11.91
C GLU A 59 -1.80 -9.65 11.53
N LEU A 60 -2.12 -9.60 10.23
CA LEU A 60 -3.24 -8.86 9.68
C LEU A 60 -4.42 -9.78 9.42
N ILE A 61 -5.63 -9.29 9.69
CA ILE A 61 -6.88 -10.02 9.51
C ILE A 61 -7.89 -9.14 8.74
N GLY A 62 -8.61 -9.75 7.82
CA GLY A 62 -9.77 -9.12 7.18
C GLY A 62 -9.44 -7.95 6.27
N GLY A 63 -10.11 -6.80 6.48
CA GLY A 63 -9.98 -5.60 5.66
C GLY A 63 -8.58 -5.00 5.68
N ALA A 64 -7.90 -5.03 6.82
CA ALA A 64 -6.54 -4.53 6.98
C ALA A 64 -5.55 -5.14 5.96
N TYR A 65 -5.70 -6.43 5.66
CA TYR A 65 -4.86 -7.12 4.68
C TYR A 65 -4.92 -6.45 3.30
N HIS A 66 -6.13 -6.18 2.80
CA HIS A 66 -6.30 -5.64 1.44
C HIS A 66 -5.83 -4.19 1.34
N VAL A 67 -6.21 -3.37 2.30
CA VAL A 67 -5.85 -1.95 2.31
C VAL A 67 -4.34 -1.76 2.45
N LEU A 68 -3.71 -2.50 3.37
CA LEU A 68 -2.25 -2.44 3.53
C LEU A 68 -1.50 -3.05 2.35
N TYR A 69 -2.05 -4.09 1.68
CA TYR A 69 -1.48 -4.59 0.44
C TYR A 69 -1.46 -3.51 -0.64
N ASP A 70 -2.60 -2.85 -0.88
CA ASP A 70 -2.70 -1.80 -1.89
C ASP A 70 -1.78 -0.62 -1.58
N ALA A 71 -1.73 -0.18 -0.32
CA ALA A 71 -0.83 0.88 0.14
C ALA A 71 0.65 0.50 -0.04
N LEU A 72 1.05 -0.70 0.40
CA LEU A 72 2.41 -1.20 0.24
C LEU A 72 2.81 -1.31 -1.24
N TYR A 73 1.89 -1.81 -2.08
CA TYR A 73 2.14 -1.92 -3.52
C TYR A 73 2.44 -0.56 -4.15
N VAL A 74 1.63 0.44 -3.83
CA VAL A 74 1.84 1.81 -4.31
C VAL A 74 3.20 2.36 -3.87
N ILE A 75 3.56 2.20 -2.59
CA ILE A 75 4.82 2.73 -2.04
C ILE A 75 6.03 2.03 -2.69
N VAL A 76 6.02 0.70 -2.71
CA VAL A 76 7.14 -0.10 -3.23
C VAL A 76 7.30 0.09 -4.74
N PHE A 77 6.19 0.17 -5.49
CA PHE A 77 6.21 0.42 -6.93
C PHE A 77 6.79 1.80 -7.26
N ASN A 78 6.37 2.85 -6.54
CA ASN A 78 6.94 4.19 -6.72
C ASN A 78 8.43 4.24 -6.35
N ALA A 79 8.83 3.56 -5.28
CA ALA A 79 10.24 3.46 -4.92
C ALA A 79 11.08 2.74 -5.99
N ALA A 80 10.53 1.69 -6.62
CA ALA A 80 11.18 0.98 -7.71
C ALA A 80 11.27 1.81 -9.00
N GLN A 81 10.23 2.58 -9.30
CA GLN A 81 10.12 3.37 -10.54
C GLN A 81 10.92 4.68 -10.48
N HIS A 82 10.90 5.37 -9.35
CA HIS A 82 11.42 6.74 -9.20
C HIS A 82 12.57 6.84 -8.21
N GLY A 83 12.81 5.79 -7.45
CA GLY A 83 13.88 5.72 -6.48
C GLY A 83 15.25 5.47 -7.12
N LYS A 84 16.27 5.44 -6.26
CA LYS A 84 17.63 5.09 -6.65
C LYS A 84 17.70 3.58 -6.91
N GLU A 85 18.27 3.16 -8.04
CA GLU A 85 18.31 1.76 -8.48
C GLU A 85 18.93 0.80 -7.44
N SER A 86 19.94 1.28 -6.71
CA SER A 86 20.58 0.57 -5.59
C SER A 86 20.17 1.13 -4.23
N GLY A 87 19.08 1.92 -4.17
CA GLY A 87 18.65 2.61 -2.96
C GLY A 87 18.04 1.63 -1.95
N GLU A 88 18.35 1.88 -0.70
CA GLU A 88 17.73 1.16 0.39
C GLU A 88 16.33 1.73 0.66
N ILE A 89 15.38 0.84 0.92
CA ILE A 89 14.12 1.19 1.54
C ILE A 89 14.27 0.88 3.03
N PHE A 90 14.22 1.93 3.83
CA PHE A 90 14.00 1.77 5.26
C PHE A 90 12.52 1.56 5.51
N ARG A 91 12.15 0.54 6.29
CA ARG A 91 10.77 0.29 6.72
C ARG A 91 10.71 0.05 8.22
N SER A 92 9.62 0.48 8.82
CA SER A 92 9.30 0.17 10.21
C SER A 92 7.82 -0.13 10.34
N PHE A 93 7.50 -1.26 10.96
CA PHE A 93 6.15 -1.70 11.26
C PHE A 93 6.00 -1.84 12.77
N THR A 94 5.09 -1.10 13.36
CA THR A 94 4.84 -1.14 14.80
C THR A 94 3.34 -1.22 15.10
N ILE A 95 2.99 -1.82 16.23
CA ILE A 95 1.64 -1.72 16.79
C ILE A 95 1.69 -0.70 17.91
N ASP A 96 0.97 0.40 17.71
CA ASP A 96 0.72 1.38 18.75
C ASP A 96 -0.64 1.07 19.40
N ARG A 97 -0.75 1.28 20.71
CA ARG A 97 -1.97 1.05 21.48
C ARG A 97 -2.26 2.27 22.32
N ASP A 98 -3.50 2.72 22.27
CA ASP A 98 -4.05 3.65 23.25
C ASP A 98 -5.07 2.93 24.15
N GLU A 99 -5.75 3.67 25.03
CA GLU A 99 -6.69 3.09 26.02
C GLU A 99 -7.88 2.36 25.39
N SER A 100 -8.21 2.62 24.14
CA SER A 100 -9.45 2.16 23.48
C SER A 100 -9.23 1.52 22.13
N SER A 101 -8.07 1.67 21.52
CA SER A 101 -7.79 1.23 20.16
C SER A 101 -6.35 0.74 19.97
N ALA A 102 -6.19 -0.11 18.98
CA ALA A 102 -4.87 -0.51 18.47
C ALA A 102 -4.76 -0.14 17.00
N PHE A 103 -3.60 0.31 16.57
CA PHE A 103 -3.35 0.60 15.17
C PHE A 103 -1.95 0.16 14.75
N VAL A 104 -1.88 -0.29 13.51
CA VAL A 104 -0.61 -0.57 12.83
C VAL A 104 -0.07 0.73 12.30
N ARG A 105 1.15 1.07 12.69
CA ARG A 105 1.91 2.19 12.12
C ARG A 105 2.93 1.64 11.13
N VAL A 106 2.93 2.23 9.95
CA VAL A 106 3.81 1.86 8.85
C VAL A 106 4.61 3.08 8.43
N LYS A 107 5.93 2.96 8.43
CA LYS A 107 6.85 4.01 7.96
C LYS A 107 7.74 3.47 6.86
N PHE A 108 7.95 4.29 5.84
CA PHE A 108 8.88 4.05 4.74
C PHE A 108 9.72 5.27 4.46
N ASP A 109 11.02 5.06 4.26
CA ASP A 109 11.91 6.04 3.68
C ASP A 109 12.59 5.42 2.46
N SER A 110 12.54 6.10 1.31
CA SER A 110 13.19 5.67 0.07
C SER A 110 13.99 6.80 -0.56
N GLU A 111 15.22 6.51 -1.02
CA GLU A 111 16.03 7.50 -1.71
C GLU A 111 15.51 7.74 -3.13
N ILE A 112 15.44 9.03 -3.53
CA ILE A 112 15.10 9.40 -4.91
C ILE A 112 16.30 9.22 -5.83
N CYS A 113 16.03 8.94 -7.12
CA CYS A 113 17.08 8.82 -8.14
C CYS A 113 17.97 10.07 -8.19
N ASP A 114 19.28 9.88 -8.36
CA ASP A 114 20.27 10.98 -8.38
C ASP A 114 19.98 12.05 -9.44
N THR A 115 19.31 11.68 -10.52
CA THR A 115 18.89 12.58 -11.60
C THR A 115 17.58 13.31 -11.33
N SER A 116 16.83 12.92 -10.29
CA SER A 116 15.54 13.52 -9.97
C SER A 116 15.72 14.87 -9.26
N ASN A 117 14.84 15.83 -9.61
CA ASN A 117 14.77 17.11 -8.91
C ASN A 117 13.87 16.97 -7.68
N GLU A 118 14.42 17.27 -6.49
CA GLU A 118 13.70 17.19 -5.23
C GLU A 118 12.46 18.10 -5.20
N ASP A 119 12.60 19.35 -5.69
CA ASP A 119 11.48 20.30 -5.71
C ASP A 119 10.31 19.79 -6.57
N SER A 120 10.61 19.17 -7.72
CA SER A 120 9.57 18.57 -8.58
C SER A 120 8.86 17.40 -7.90
N ILE A 121 9.56 16.63 -7.06
CA ILE A 121 8.96 15.55 -6.29
C ILE A 121 8.10 16.11 -5.16
N VAL A 122 8.59 17.15 -4.45
CA VAL A 122 7.79 17.85 -3.45
C VAL A 122 6.49 18.38 -4.06
N ASP A 123 6.57 19.01 -5.24
CA ASP A 123 5.39 19.50 -5.95
C ASP A 123 4.40 18.37 -6.27
N LEU A 124 4.89 17.20 -6.70
CA LEU A 124 4.05 16.03 -6.98
C LEU A 124 3.40 15.44 -5.72
N LEU A 125 4.09 15.49 -4.59
CA LEU A 125 3.57 14.98 -3.32
C LEU A 125 2.59 15.95 -2.66
N THR A 126 2.72 17.25 -2.93
CA THR A 126 1.92 18.33 -2.31
C THR A 126 0.79 18.85 -3.21
N VAL A 127 0.64 18.31 -4.41
CA VAL A 127 -0.49 18.68 -5.29
C VAL A 127 -1.79 18.56 -4.50
N SER A 128 -2.50 19.69 -4.38
CA SER A 128 -3.86 19.72 -3.85
C SER A 128 -4.72 18.81 -4.75
N LEU A 129 -5.06 17.66 -4.23
CA LEU A 129 -5.88 16.70 -4.94
C LEU A 129 -7.32 17.20 -4.86
N ASP A 130 -7.83 17.72 -5.95
CA ASP A 130 -9.26 17.94 -6.08
C ASP A 130 -9.97 16.58 -5.94
N ASP A 131 -11.17 16.59 -5.38
CA ASP A 131 -11.96 15.37 -5.16
C ASP A 131 -12.12 14.53 -6.44
N ASP A 132 -12.31 15.18 -7.58
CA ASP A 132 -12.43 14.54 -8.89
C ASP A 132 -11.12 13.81 -9.31
N ASP A 133 -9.97 14.32 -8.95
CA ASP A 133 -8.66 13.73 -9.24
C ASP A 133 -8.42 12.46 -8.44
N ILE A 134 -8.88 12.44 -7.18
CA ILE A 134 -8.78 11.26 -6.31
C ILE A 134 -9.67 10.14 -6.84
N ASP A 135 -10.91 10.46 -7.24
CA ASP A 135 -11.87 9.48 -7.73
C ASP A 135 -11.45 8.86 -9.07
N GLN A 136 -10.75 9.62 -9.93
CA GLN A 136 -10.21 9.13 -11.19
C GLN A 136 -8.95 8.26 -11.01
N ALA A 137 -8.26 8.32 -9.87
CA ALA A 137 -7.03 7.60 -9.64
C ALA A 137 -7.16 6.07 -9.76
N GLN A 138 -8.35 5.52 -9.57
CA GLN A 138 -8.61 4.08 -9.76
C GLN A 138 -8.74 3.66 -11.23
N THR A 139 -9.15 4.57 -12.11
CA THR A 139 -9.51 4.24 -13.49
C THR A 139 -8.44 4.59 -14.51
N VAL A 140 -7.50 5.45 -14.16
CA VAL A 140 -6.43 5.92 -15.06
C VAL A 140 -5.08 5.38 -14.59
N GLU A 141 -4.52 4.43 -15.35
CA GLU A 141 -3.23 3.78 -15.05
C GLU A 141 -2.05 4.76 -14.87
N ASN A 142 -2.14 5.95 -15.46
CA ASN A 142 -1.07 6.96 -15.46
C ASN A 142 -1.19 7.99 -14.33
N LEU A 143 -2.23 7.92 -13.49
CA LEU A 143 -2.32 8.80 -12.33
C LEU A 143 -1.39 8.29 -11.23
N SER A 144 -0.53 9.17 -10.74
CA SER A 144 0.55 8.86 -9.80
C SER A 144 0.07 7.95 -8.66
N GLY A 145 0.88 6.95 -8.32
CA GLY A 145 0.56 6.02 -7.24
C GLY A 145 0.18 6.69 -5.93
N ILE A 146 0.72 7.88 -5.65
CA ILE A 146 0.38 8.72 -4.49
C ILE A 146 -1.13 9.06 -4.44
N LYS A 147 -1.77 9.35 -5.58
CA LYS A 147 -3.23 9.60 -5.62
C LYS A 147 -4.03 8.38 -5.13
N LYS A 148 -3.53 7.17 -5.35
CA LYS A 148 -4.16 5.95 -4.83
C LYS A 148 -4.07 5.86 -3.30
N LEU A 149 -2.99 6.32 -2.68
CA LEU A 149 -2.89 6.40 -1.22
C LEU A 149 -3.91 7.39 -0.65
N TYR A 150 -4.04 8.57 -1.25
CA TYR A 150 -5.07 9.54 -0.84
C TYR A 150 -6.49 9.02 -1.07
N HIS A 151 -6.71 8.21 -2.11
CA HIS A 151 -7.99 7.53 -2.29
C HIS A 151 -8.29 6.55 -1.16
N LEU A 152 -7.30 5.76 -0.71
CA LEU A 152 -7.47 4.89 0.45
C LEU A 152 -7.79 5.69 1.71
N ASP A 153 -7.08 6.78 1.95
CA ASP A 153 -7.29 7.71 3.08
C ASP A 153 -8.71 8.32 3.09
N LYS A 154 -9.23 8.66 1.91
CA LYS A 154 -10.57 9.25 1.76
C LYS A 154 -11.69 8.24 1.99
N TYR A 155 -11.53 6.98 1.56
CA TYR A 155 -12.62 6.01 1.48
C TYR A 155 -12.55 4.86 2.49
N ASP A 156 -11.43 4.63 3.16
CA ASP A 156 -11.33 3.68 4.26
C ASP A 156 -11.15 4.42 5.59
N GLU A 157 -12.18 4.41 6.42
CA GLU A 157 -12.21 5.11 7.72
C GLU A 157 -11.17 4.61 8.73
N ASN A 158 -10.57 3.43 8.49
CA ASN A 158 -9.53 2.86 9.33
C ASN A 158 -8.12 3.19 8.84
N PHE A 159 -7.97 3.67 7.60
CA PHE A 159 -6.69 4.04 7.02
C PHE A 159 -6.49 5.56 7.11
N GLU A 160 -5.28 5.99 7.48
CA GLU A 160 -4.95 7.41 7.59
C GLU A 160 -3.49 7.64 7.21
N ILE A 161 -3.27 8.62 6.33
CA ILE A 161 -1.94 9.10 5.99
C ILE A 161 -1.52 10.16 7.03
N ILE A 162 -0.49 9.86 7.79
CA ILE A 162 0.05 10.78 8.81
C ILE A 162 1.00 11.80 8.20
N ASN A 163 1.88 11.35 7.29
CA ASN A 163 2.86 12.20 6.63
C ASN A 163 3.27 11.64 5.28
N ILE A 164 3.40 12.52 4.29
CA ILE A 164 4.10 12.27 3.02
C ILE A 164 4.94 13.49 2.72
N GLU A 165 6.26 13.32 2.68
CA GLU A 165 7.19 14.41 2.40
C GLU A 165 8.43 13.93 1.64
N CYS A 166 9.11 14.86 0.98
CA CYS A 166 10.44 14.61 0.43
C CYS A 166 11.42 15.56 1.12
N VAL A 167 12.36 15.02 1.86
CA VAL A 167 13.36 15.78 2.62
C VAL A 167 14.74 15.14 2.47
N LYS A 168 15.74 15.96 2.14
CA LYS A 168 17.14 15.50 1.96
C LYS A 168 17.24 14.31 0.98
N ARG A 169 16.52 14.39 -0.14
CA ARG A 169 16.48 13.38 -1.20
C ARG A 169 15.90 12.04 -0.75
N LYS A 170 15.06 12.04 0.28
CA LYS A 170 14.29 10.85 0.71
C LYS A 170 12.83 11.19 0.72
N VAL A 171 12.04 10.31 0.13
CA VAL A 171 10.57 10.30 0.28
C VAL A 171 10.28 9.53 1.55
N CYS A 172 9.64 10.21 2.50
CA CYS A 172 9.21 9.66 3.78
C CYS A 172 7.69 9.54 3.76
N ILE A 173 7.17 8.36 4.01
CA ILE A 173 5.73 8.08 4.10
C ILE A 173 5.44 7.43 5.45
N GLU A 174 4.49 8.02 6.17
CA GLU A 174 3.97 7.47 7.42
C GLU A 174 2.46 7.35 7.32
N MET A 175 1.94 6.16 7.65
CA MET A 175 0.52 5.87 7.65
C MET A 175 0.14 4.97 8.83
N ILE A 176 -1.13 4.99 9.20
CA ILE A 176 -1.68 4.11 10.21
C ILE A 176 -2.91 3.37 9.67
N TYR A 177 -3.16 2.19 10.24
CA TYR A 177 -4.40 1.44 10.04
C TYR A 177 -4.97 1.02 11.40
N ARG A 178 -6.22 1.42 11.68
CA ARG A 178 -6.92 1.11 12.94
C ARG A 178 -7.43 -0.33 12.89
N LEU A 179 -7.04 -1.12 13.90
CA LEU A 179 -7.39 -2.55 13.97
C LEU A 179 -8.78 -2.81 14.58
N GLY A 180 -9.53 -1.76 14.93
CA GLY A 180 -10.79 -1.87 15.65
C GLY A 180 -10.59 -2.06 17.17
N HIS A 181 -11.70 -2.13 17.90
CA HIS A 181 -11.68 -2.40 19.33
C HIS A 181 -11.26 -3.84 19.57
N LEU A 182 -10.27 -4.04 20.43
CA LEU A 182 -9.84 -5.34 20.94
C LEU A 182 -10.86 -5.86 21.96
#